data_25d83b7d72e43bc648be59bdf55f30ad
#
_entry.id   25d83b7d72e43bc648be59bdf55f30ad
#
_cell.length_a   1.000
_cell.length_b   1.000
_cell.length_c   1.000
_cell.angle_alpha   90.00
_cell.angle_beta   90.00
_cell.angle_gamma   90.00
#
_symmetry.space_group_name_H-M   'P 1'
#
loop_
_entity.id
_entity.type
_entity.pdbx_description
1 polymer ?
#
loop_
_entity_poly.entity_id
_entity_poly.type
_entity_poly.pdbx_seq_one_letter_code
_entity_poly.pdbx_strand_id
1 'polypeptide(L)' 'SAAYRERFDMPFVAYLDTNDTVDRVIDTGVRRLANSPEQEYRTALGEIVEIANDRFDILLADANPVRSSWDRKFTEVD' A
#
# COMPACT_ATOMS: atom_id res chain seq x y z
N SER A 1 5.19 4.72 -15.48
CA SER A 1 5.40 5.59 -16.62
C SER A 1 6.76 5.34 -17.29
N ALA A 2 6.86 5.71 -18.55
CA ALA A 2 8.11 5.52 -19.30
C ALA A 2 9.26 6.31 -18.68
N ALA A 3 9.02 7.56 -18.27
CA ALA A 3 10.04 8.41 -17.64
C ALA A 3 10.59 7.81 -16.35
N TYR A 4 9.72 7.25 -15.53
CA TYR A 4 10.12 6.60 -14.29
C TYR A 4 10.98 5.38 -14.53
N ARG A 5 10.55 4.52 -15.45
CA ARG A 5 11.28 3.30 -15.80
C ARG A 5 12.64 3.59 -16.43
N GLU A 6 12.71 4.64 -17.24
CA GLU A 6 13.95 5.08 -17.85
C GLU A 6 14.95 5.56 -16.80
N ARG A 7 14.47 6.29 -15.78
CA ARG A 7 15.33 6.82 -14.73
C ARG A 7 15.79 5.77 -13.73
N PHE A 8 14.90 4.89 -13.29
CA PHE A 8 15.16 3.99 -12.16
C PHE A 8 15.31 2.54 -12.53
N ASP A 9 15.01 2.17 -13.77
CA ASP A 9 15.09 0.80 -14.28
C ASP A 9 14.32 -0.20 -13.43
N MET A 10 13.16 0.22 -12.93
CA MET A 10 12.26 -0.62 -12.16
C MET A 10 10.82 -0.12 -12.33
N PRO A 11 9.80 -0.95 -12.05
CA PRO A 11 8.42 -0.50 -12.11
C PRO A 11 8.10 0.49 -10.99
N PHE A 12 7.19 1.41 -11.28
CA PHE A 12 6.66 2.32 -10.28
C PHE A 12 5.75 1.55 -9.32
N VAL A 13 6.04 1.63 -8.03
CA VAL A 13 5.23 0.97 -6.98
C VAL A 13 4.74 2.03 -6.01
N ALA A 14 3.43 2.07 -5.78
CA ALA A 14 2.83 2.98 -4.83
C ALA A 14 1.67 2.27 -4.10
N TYR A 15 1.63 2.40 -2.79
CA TYR A 15 0.48 1.97 -2.01
C TYR A 15 -0.64 2.98 -2.22
N LEU A 16 -1.83 2.49 -2.60
CA LEU A 16 -3.01 3.31 -2.82
C LEU A 16 -4.07 2.97 -1.77
N ASP A 17 -4.60 4.01 -1.17
CA ASP A 17 -5.69 3.90 -0.24
C ASP A 17 -6.98 4.37 -0.93
N THR A 18 -8.14 4.13 -0.33
CA THR A 18 -9.44 4.45 -0.92
C THR A 18 -9.66 5.96 -1.13
N ASN A 19 -8.88 6.80 -0.46
CA ASN A 19 -8.97 8.25 -0.58
C ASN A 19 -8.05 8.83 -1.65
N ASP A 20 -7.21 8.00 -2.27
CA ASP A 20 -6.29 8.47 -3.30
C ASP A 20 -7.04 8.74 -4.61
N THR A 21 -6.71 9.87 -5.22
CA THR A 21 -7.23 10.25 -6.54
C THR A 21 -6.15 10.03 -7.59
N VAL A 22 -6.57 9.98 -8.87
CA VAL A 22 -5.63 9.89 -10.00
C VAL A 22 -4.63 11.05 -9.97
N ASP A 23 -5.10 12.25 -9.67
CA ASP A 23 -4.23 13.43 -9.60
C ASP A 23 -3.17 13.29 -8.50
N ARG A 24 -3.52 12.75 -7.34
CA ARG A 24 -2.57 12.49 -6.27
C ARG A 24 -1.52 11.47 -6.65
N VAL A 25 -1.94 10.42 -7.37
CA VAL A 25 -1.03 9.37 -7.83
C VAL A 25 -0.03 9.96 -8.84
N ILE A 26 -0.50 10.77 -9.77
CA ILE A 26 0.35 11.45 -10.75
C ILE A 26 1.34 12.37 -10.04
N ASP A 27 0.87 13.20 -9.11
CA ASP A 27 1.72 14.09 -8.32
C ASP A 27 2.81 13.33 -7.56
N THR A 28 2.46 12.23 -6.94
CA THR A 28 3.41 11.37 -6.24
C THR A 28 4.47 10.85 -7.21
N GLY A 29 4.05 10.37 -8.37
CA GLY A 29 4.97 9.88 -9.40
C GLY A 29 5.94 10.96 -9.87
N VAL A 30 5.43 12.17 -10.10
CA VAL A 30 6.27 13.30 -10.53
C VAL A 30 7.30 13.67 -9.44
N ARG A 31 6.87 13.74 -8.19
CA ARG A 31 7.78 14.05 -7.07
C ARG A 31 8.86 13.00 -6.91
N ARG A 32 8.49 11.73 -7.06
CA ARG A 32 9.45 10.62 -6.92
C ARG A 32 10.48 10.59 -8.03
N LEU A 33 10.18 11.15 -9.20
CA LEU A 33 11.18 11.30 -10.26
C LEU A 33 12.36 12.17 -9.85
N ALA A 34 12.18 13.06 -8.88
CA ALA A 34 13.25 13.92 -8.37
C ALA A 34 14.15 13.22 -7.34
N ASN A 35 13.75 12.04 -6.83
CA ASN A 35 14.56 11.29 -5.89
C ASN A 35 15.85 10.77 -6.55
N SER A 36 16.89 10.61 -5.74
CA SER A 36 18.04 9.82 -6.19
C SER A 36 17.62 8.34 -6.36
N PRO A 37 18.33 7.55 -7.16
CA PRO A 37 18.02 6.13 -7.28
C PRO A 37 17.98 5.39 -5.94
N GLU A 38 18.87 5.73 -5.01
CA GLU A 38 18.89 5.13 -3.69
C GLU A 38 17.66 5.50 -2.86
N GLN A 39 17.28 6.77 -2.86
CA GLN A 39 16.08 7.23 -2.16
C GLN A 39 14.84 6.58 -2.74
N GLU A 40 14.75 6.48 -4.06
CA GLU A 40 13.60 5.89 -4.72
C GLU A 40 13.50 4.40 -4.43
N TYR A 41 14.62 3.68 -4.40
CA TYR A 41 14.63 2.28 -4.02
C TYR A 41 14.06 2.08 -2.61
N ARG A 42 14.47 2.89 -1.66
CA ARG A 42 13.94 2.85 -0.29
C ARG A 42 12.46 3.18 -0.23
N THR A 43 12.02 4.17 -1.00
CA THR A 43 10.61 4.56 -1.07
C THR A 43 9.79 3.41 -1.65
N ALA A 44 10.24 2.77 -2.72
CA ALA A 44 9.56 1.65 -3.33
C ALA A 44 9.44 0.46 -2.37
N LEU A 45 10.50 0.15 -1.62
CA LEU A 45 10.46 -0.91 -0.61
C LEU A 45 9.44 -0.61 0.48
N GLY A 46 9.37 0.65 0.95
CA GLY A 46 8.39 1.07 1.93
C GLY A 46 6.96 0.90 1.43
N GLU A 47 6.71 1.23 0.17
CA GLU A 47 5.39 1.06 -0.44
C GLU A 47 5.02 -0.42 -0.58
N ILE A 48 5.97 -1.27 -0.91
CA ILE A 48 5.75 -2.72 -0.96
C ILE A 48 5.35 -3.25 0.43
N VAL A 49 6.00 -2.78 1.47
CA VAL A 49 5.67 -3.17 2.86
C VAL A 49 4.24 -2.75 3.20
N GLU A 50 3.84 -1.54 2.84
CA GLU A 50 2.47 -1.06 3.07
C GLU A 50 1.43 -1.93 2.34
N ILE A 51 1.70 -2.27 1.08
CA ILE A 51 0.82 -3.15 0.30
C ILE A 51 0.72 -4.53 0.96
N ALA A 52 1.85 -5.08 1.39
CA ALA A 52 1.90 -6.39 2.02
C ALA A 52 1.12 -6.40 3.34
N ASN A 53 1.28 -5.37 4.17
CA ASN A 53 0.56 -5.24 5.43
C ASN A 53 -0.95 -5.15 5.21
N ASP A 54 -1.39 -4.37 4.23
CA ASP A 54 -2.80 -4.23 3.90
C ASP A 54 -3.40 -5.57 3.45
N ARG A 55 -2.71 -6.27 2.57
CA ARG A 55 -3.15 -7.59 2.11
C ARG A 55 -3.19 -8.62 3.24
N PHE A 56 -2.21 -8.59 4.12
CA PHE A 56 -2.16 -9.49 5.27
C PHE A 56 -3.35 -9.25 6.20
N ASP A 57 -3.68 -8.00 6.47
CA ASP A 57 -4.83 -7.65 7.29
C ASP A 57 -6.14 -8.15 6.69
N ILE A 58 -6.31 -8.02 5.38
CA ILE A 58 -7.48 -8.53 4.65
C ILE A 58 -7.57 -10.06 4.77
N LEU A 59 -6.45 -10.75 4.57
CA LEU A 59 -6.39 -12.21 4.68
C LEU A 59 -6.72 -12.69 6.09
N LEU A 60 -6.25 -12.00 7.12
CA LEU A 60 -6.58 -12.33 8.50
C LEU A 60 -8.07 -12.17 8.78
N ALA A 61 -8.67 -11.11 8.29
CA ALA A 61 -10.10 -10.88 8.46
C ALA A 61 -10.92 -11.99 7.80
N ASP A 62 -10.54 -12.42 6.59
CA ASP A 62 -11.22 -13.49 5.87
C ASP A 62 -10.98 -14.86 6.49
N ALA A 63 -9.80 -15.11 7.04
CA ALA A 63 -9.42 -16.40 7.60
C ALA A 63 -10.04 -16.69 8.97
N ASN A 64 -10.56 -15.65 9.68
CA ASN A 64 -11.09 -15.79 11.02
C ASN A 64 -12.53 -15.28 11.19
N PRO A 65 -13.49 -15.71 10.36
CA PRO A 65 -14.88 -15.28 10.51
C PRO A 65 -15.50 -15.74 11.82
N VAL A 66 -15.13 -16.92 12.31
CA VAL A 66 -15.61 -17.48 13.57
C VAL A 66 -15.17 -16.62 14.75
N ARG A 67 -13.92 -16.19 14.74
CA ARG A 67 -13.37 -15.32 15.76
C ARG A 67 -14.10 -13.98 15.81
N SER A 68 -14.38 -13.38 14.67
CA SER A 68 -15.16 -12.16 14.59
C SER A 68 -16.56 -12.33 15.17
N SER A 69 -17.20 -13.47 14.91
CA SER A 69 -18.51 -13.80 15.47
C SER A 69 -18.47 -13.91 16.99
N TRP A 70 -17.45 -14.54 17.53
CA TRP A 70 -17.24 -14.65 18.96
C TRP A 70 -17.05 -13.29 19.63
N ASP A 71 -16.22 -12.46 19.04
CA ASP A 71 -15.98 -11.09 19.55
C ASP A 71 -17.28 -10.30 19.62
N ARG A 72 -18.12 -10.39 18.60
CA ARG A 72 -19.42 -9.71 18.61
C ARG A 72 -20.36 -10.23 19.70
N LYS A 73 -20.39 -11.54 19.89
CA LYS A 73 -21.23 -12.16 20.93
C LYS A 73 -20.83 -11.69 22.32
N PHE A 74 -19.55 -11.61 22.60
CA PHE A 74 -19.07 -11.14 23.91
C PHE A 74 -19.37 -9.67 24.11
N THR A 75 -19.31 -8.87 23.08
CA THR A 75 -19.66 -7.44 23.14
C THR A 75 -21.14 -7.24 23.43
N GLU A 76 -22.01 -8.08 22.86
CA GLU A 76 -23.46 -8.00 23.07
C GLU A 76 -23.89 -8.40 24.48
N VAL A 77 -23.14 -9.27 25.13
CA VAL A 77 -23.44 -9.75 26.47
C VAL A 77 -23.12 -8.70 27.54
N ASP A 78 -22.15 -7.87 27.28
CA ASP A 78 -21.73 -6.79 28.14
C ASP A 78 -22.73 -5.63 28.13
#